data_026ff26d0c96d7922a1034c01a101fee
#
_entry.id   026ff26d0c96d7922a1034c01a101fee
#
_cell.length_a   1.000
_cell.length_b   1.000
_cell.length_c   1.000
_cell.angle_alpha   90.00
_cell.angle_beta   90.00
_cell.angle_gamma   90.00
#
_symmetry.space_group_name_H-M   'P 1'
#
loop_
_entity.id
_entity.type
_entity.pdbx_description
1 polymer ?
#
loop_
_entity_poly.entity_id
_entity_poly.type
_entity_poly.pdbx_seq_one_letter_code
_entity_poly.pdbx_strand_id
1 'polypeptide(L)'
;MVDYKIEIVFVPVADVDRARAFYGDTLGWPVDHDQTVSPELRFVQVTPPGSACSIAFGYGFGEMSPGTLRALQVVVGDIDDAHADLSKRGVDVSPIDDQAWGRFVHFADPDGNTWAVQQLPARS
;
A
#
# COMPACT_ATOMS: atom_id res chain seq x y z
N MET A 1 1.31 -24.26 -19.62
CA MET A 1 1.17 -23.90 -18.19
C MET A 1 0.29 -22.66 -18.05
N VAL A 2 -0.57 -22.66 -17.06
CA VAL A 2 -1.40 -21.49 -16.76
C VAL A 2 -0.60 -20.50 -15.91
N ASP A 3 -0.59 -19.22 -16.29
CA ASP A 3 0.02 -18.16 -15.50
C ASP A 3 -0.95 -17.70 -14.42
N TYR A 4 -0.43 -17.49 -13.22
CA TYR A 4 -1.21 -16.94 -12.10
C TYR A 4 -0.57 -15.62 -11.67
N LYS A 5 -1.30 -14.52 -11.82
CA LYS A 5 -0.84 -13.19 -11.43
C LYS A 5 -1.71 -12.65 -10.31
N ILE A 6 -1.07 -12.07 -9.31
CA ILE A 6 -1.83 -11.43 -8.23
C ILE A 6 -2.41 -10.13 -8.78
N GLU A 7 -3.73 -10.02 -8.78
CA GLU A 7 -4.43 -8.85 -9.29
C GLU A 7 -4.66 -7.81 -8.20
N ILE A 8 -5.18 -8.24 -7.06
CA ILE A 8 -5.62 -7.36 -5.99
C ILE A 8 -5.35 -8.00 -4.63
N VAL A 9 -4.91 -7.18 -3.68
CA VAL A 9 -4.86 -7.52 -2.26
C VAL A 9 -5.83 -6.60 -1.52
N PHE A 10 -6.75 -7.18 -0.75
CA PHE A 10 -7.70 -6.39 0.05
C PHE A 10 -7.05 -5.94 1.36
N VAL A 11 -7.17 -4.64 1.64
CA VAL A 11 -6.62 -4.01 2.84
C VAL A 11 -7.78 -3.67 3.77
N PRO A 12 -7.80 -4.20 5.00
CA PRO A 12 -8.90 -3.96 5.92
C PRO A 12 -8.80 -2.56 6.54
N VAL A 13 -9.83 -1.74 6.32
CA VAL A 13 -9.88 -0.37 6.82
C VAL A 13 -11.22 -0.12 7.52
N ALA A 14 -11.22 0.76 8.51
CA ALA A 14 -12.43 1.14 9.22
C ALA A 14 -13.17 2.29 8.53
N ASP A 15 -12.41 3.23 7.95
CA ASP A 15 -12.95 4.43 7.30
C ASP A 15 -12.43 4.49 5.87
N VAL A 16 -13.32 4.22 4.92
CA VAL A 16 -12.95 4.14 3.49
C VAL A 16 -12.51 5.50 2.96
N ASP A 17 -13.17 6.58 3.38
CA ASP A 17 -12.78 7.92 2.94
C ASP A 17 -11.41 8.31 3.44
N ARG A 18 -11.09 7.97 4.69
CA ARG A 18 -9.77 8.21 5.27
C ARG A 18 -8.69 7.39 4.56
N ALA A 19 -8.97 6.13 4.28
CA ALA A 19 -8.04 5.27 3.55
C ALA A 19 -7.80 5.80 2.13
N ARG A 20 -8.87 6.22 1.43
CA ARG A 20 -8.76 6.79 0.09
C ARG A 20 -7.92 8.07 0.10
N ALA A 21 -8.11 8.92 1.08
CA ALA A 21 -7.32 10.14 1.23
C ALA A 21 -5.84 9.81 1.47
N PHE A 22 -5.54 8.81 2.29
CA PHE A 22 -4.16 8.42 2.55
C PHE A 22 -3.48 7.87 1.29
N TYR A 23 -4.08 6.85 0.66
CA TYR A 23 -3.46 6.20 -0.50
C TYR A 23 -3.50 7.08 -1.74
N GLY A 24 -4.61 7.76 -2.00
CA GLY A 24 -4.80 8.57 -3.19
C GLY A 24 -4.18 9.96 -3.10
N ASP A 25 -4.36 10.65 -1.97
CA ASP A 25 -3.93 12.03 -1.82
C ASP A 25 -2.55 12.12 -1.16
N THR A 26 -2.34 11.48 -0.03
CA THR A 26 -1.06 11.55 0.69
C THR A 26 0.04 10.82 -0.05
N LEU A 27 -0.17 9.55 -0.42
CA LEU A 27 0.81 8.80 -1.20
C LEU A 27 0.81 9.19 -2.67
N GLY A 28 -0.29 9.72 -3.16
CA GLY A 28 -0.43 10.12 -4.56
C GLY A 28 -0.56 8.95 -5.52
N TRP A 29 -1.02 7.80 -5.03
CA TRP A 29 -1.21 6.62 -5.87
C TRP A 29 -2.52 6.73 -6.65
N PRO A 30 -2.55 6.35 -7.94
CA PRO A 30 -3.77 6.43 -8.74
C PRO A 30 -4.93 5.63 -8.15
N VAL A 31 -6.07 6.28 -8.02
CA VAL A 31 -7.33 5.62 -7.65
C VAL A 31 -8.01 5.20 -8.96
N ASP A 32 -7.99 3.89 -9.21
CA ASP A 32 -8.52 3.35 -10.48
C ASP A 32 -10.04 3.26 -10.47
N HIS A 33 -10.60 2.91 -9.32
CA HIS A 33 -12.04 2.76 -9.14
C HIS A 33 -12.44 3.23 -7.75
N ASP A 34 -13.59 3.89 -7.67
CA ASP A 34 -14.27 4.22 -6.42
C ASP A 34 -15.75 4.15 -6.70
N GLN A 35 -16.37 3.01 -6.37
CA GLN A 35 -17.75 2.74 -6.69
C GLN A 35 -18.56 2.39 -5.44
N THR A 36 -19.58 3.20 -5.19
CA THR A 36 -20.59 2.90 -4.20
C THR A 36 -21.75 2.23 -4.93
N VAL A 37 -21.86 0.91 -4.74
CA VAL A 37 -22.90 0.10 -5.40
C VAL A 37 -24.21 0.24 -4.65
N SER A 38 -24.16 0.26 -3.32
CA SER A 38 -25.29 0.39 -2.42
C SER A 38 -24.83 0.98 -1.09
N PRO A 39 -25.74 1.30 -0.16
CA PRO A 39 -25.31 1.74 1.19
C PRO A 39 -24.44 0.71 1.92
N GLU A 40 -24.51 -0.57 1.53
CA GLU A 40 -23.78 -1.66 2.19
C GLU A 40 -22.55 -2.10 1.40
N LEU A 41 -22.30 -1.55 0.20
CA LEU A 41 -21.22 -2.03 -0.67
C LEU A 41 -20.52 -0.88 -1.37
N ARG A 42 -19.26 -0.67 -1.00
CA ARG A 42 -18.36 0.28 -1.67
C ARG A 42 -17.02 -0.39 -1.95
N PHE A 43 -16.49 -0.16 -3.14
CA PHE A 43 -15.22 -0.71 -3.60
C PHE A 43 -14.31 0.42 -4.09
N VAL A 44 -13.10 0.49 -3.52
CA VAL A 44 -12.06 1.42 -3.95
C VAL A 44 -10.83 0.62 -4.34
N GLN A 45 -10.30 0.86 -5.52
CA GLN A 45 -9.09 0.21 -6.02
C GLN A 45 -8.02 1.25 -6.29
N VAL A 46 -6.82 1.02 -5.75
CA VAL A 46 -5.67 1.90 -5.87
C VAL A 46 -4.49 1.06 -6.35
N THR A 47 -3.71 1.60 -7.30
CA THR A 47 -2.54 0.90 -7.82
C THR A 47 -1.29 1.70 -7.51
N PRO A 48 -0.32 1.13 -6.77
CA PRO A 48 0.99 1.79 -6.61
C PRO A 48 1.62 2.05 -7.98
N PRO A 49 2.22 3.23 -8.20
CA PRO A 49 2.84 3.53 -9.49
C PRO A 49 3.84 2.46 -9.92
N GLY A 50 3.69 1.97 -11.13
CA GLY A 50 4.56 0.94 -11.70
C GLY A 50 4.22 -0.49 -11.30
N SER A 51 3.22 -0.69 -10.44
CA SER A 51 2.82 -2.02 -9.98
C SER A 51 1.77 -2.63 -10.91
N ALA A 52 1.88 -3.94 -11.15
CA ALA A 52 0.84 -4.71 -11.84
C ALA A 52 -0.25 -5.18 -10.87
N CYS A 53 0.06 -5.24 -9.58
CA CYS A 53 -0.88 -5.63 -8.54
C CYS A 53 -1.44 -4.39 -7.86
N SER A 54 -2.74 -4.37 -7.63
CA SER A 54 -3.44 -3.28 -6.95
C SER A 54 -3.78 -3.64 -5.51
N ILE A 55 -4.15 -2.65 -4.73
CA ILE A 55 -4.84 -2.87 -3.46
C ILE A 55 -6.29 -2.42 -3.60
N ALA A 56 -7.16 -2.98 -2.78
CA ALA A 56 -8.55 -2.57 -2.71
C ALA A 56 -9.01 -2.51 -1.26
N PHE A 57 -9.93 -1.62 -0.99
CA PHE A 57 -10.56 -1.51 0.32
C PHE A 57 -11.99 -1.01 0.13
N GLY A 58 -12.78 -1.13 1.16
CA GLY A 58 -14.17 -0.75 1.09
C GLY A 58 -14.97 -1.42 2.20
N TYR A 59 -16.25 -1.62 1.96
CA TYR A 59 -17.12 -2.36 2.88
C TYR A 59 -18.03 -3.27 2.07
N GLY A 60 -18.46 -4.37 2.71
CA GLY A 60 -19.30 -5.39 2.07
C GLY A 60 -18.54 -6.58 1.50
N PHE A 61 -17.23 -6.72 1.79
CA PHE A 61 -16.38 -7.78 1.21
C PHE A 61 -15.94 -8.84 2.20
N GLY A 62 -16.59 -8.96 3.33
CA GLY A 62 -16.18 -9.93 4.33
C GLY A 62 -15.49 -9.28 5.51
N GLU A 63 -14.94 -10.12 6.38
CA GLU A 63 -14.67 -9.72 7.74
C GLU A 63 -13.20 -9.84 8.10
N MET A 64 -12.41 -8.86 7.68
CA MET A 64 -11.10 -8.67 8.24
C MET A 64 -11.14 -7.47 9.18
N SER A 65 -10.57 -7.63 10.37
CA SER A 65 -10.51 -6.51 11.31
C SER A 65 -9.62 -5.40 10.76
N PRO A 66 -10.04 -4.13 10.85
CA PRO A 66 -9.22 -3.03 10.35
C PRO A 66 -7.83 -3.02 10.97
N GLY A 67 -6.82 -2.67 10.16
CA GLY A 67 -5.47 -2.51 10.64
C GLY A 67 -4.71 -3.81 10.92
N THR A 68 -5.24 -4.96 10.53
CA THR A 68 -4.61 -6.26 10.85
C THR A 68 -3.64 -6.76 9.79
N LEU A 69 -3.61 -6.15 8.63
CA LEU A 69 -2.69 -6.56 7.56
C LEU A 69 -1.27 -6.11 7.89
N ARG A 70 -0.32 -7.03 7.75
CA ARG A 70 1.08 -6.76 8.09
C ARG A 70 1.98 -6.97 6.88
N ALA A 71 2.93 -6.04 6.73
CA ALA A 71 4.04 -6.16 5.80
C ALA A 71 3.61 -6.36 4.35
N LEU A 72 2.62 -5.59 3.88
CA LEU A 72 2.50 -5.37 2.44
C LEU A 72 3.83 -4.83 1.96
N GLN A 73 4.39 -5.40 0.89
CA GLN A 73 5.75 -5.06 0.49
C GLN A 73 5.79 -4.60 -0.95
N VAL A 74 6.44 -3.46 -1.15
CA VAL A 74 6.72 -2.92 -2.48
C VAL A 74 8.23 -2.84 -2.66
N VAL A 75 8.68 -2.88 -3.91
CA VAL A 75 10.08 -2.72 -4.26
C VAL A 75 10.29 -1.40 -5.00
N VAL A 76 11.36 -0.71 -4.69
CA VAL A 76 11.76 0.55 -5.33
C VAL A 76 13.18 0.46 -5.86
N GLY A 77 13.54 1.34 -6.77
CA GLY A 77 14.89 1.41 -7.31
C GLY A 77 15.88 2.07 -6.36
N ASP A 78 15.44 3.03 -5.56
CA ASP A 78 16.29 3.82 -4.67
C ASP A 78 15.56 4.12 -3.36
N ILE A 79 16.03 3.52 -2.27
CA ILE A 79 15.37 3.67 -0.97
C ILE A 79 15.56 5.06 -0.37
N ASP A 80 16.67 5.74 -0.68
CA ASP A 80 16.90 7.11 -0.21
C ASP A 80 15.86 8.05 -0.83
N ASP A 81 15.59 7.91 -2.12
CA ASP A 81 14.55 8.69 -2.80
C ASP A 81 13.17 8.38 -2.25
N ALA A 82 12.87 7.11 -2.00
CA ALA A 82 11.59 6.69 -1.44
C ALA A 82 11.39 7.27 -0.04
N HIS A 83 12.40 7.19 0.82
CA HIS A 83 12.36 7.77 2.17
C HIS A 83 12.11 9.27 2.11
N ALA A 84 12.84 9.98 1.25
CA ALA A 84 12.70 11.43 1.09
C ALA A 84 11.30 11.80 0.57
N ASP A 85 10.78 11.07 -0.40
CA ASP A 85 9.46 11.30 -0.97
C ASP A 85 8.36 11.09 0.08
N LEU A 86 8.40 9.99 0.80
CA LEU A 86 7.42 9.70 1.84
C LEU A 86 7.46 10.74 2.96
N SER A 87 8.66 11.12 3.39
CA SER A 87 8.84 12.16 4.42
C SER A 87 8.27 13.50 3.96
N LYS A 88 8.51 13.87 2.72
CA LYS A 88 8.01 15.13 2.13
C LYS A 88 6.49 15.14 2.06
N ARG A 89 5.88 13.98 1.87
CA ARG A 89 4.41 13.83 1.83
C ARG A 89 3.78 13.79 3.22
N GLY A 90 4.57 13.88 4.28
CA GLY A 90 4.08 13.87 5.65
C GLY A 90 3.80 12.47 6.20
N VAL A 91 4.31 11.44 5.56
CA VAL A 91 4.19 10.07 6.06
C VAL A 91 5.20 9.85 7.17
N ASP A 92 4.75 9.24 8.27
CA ASP A 92 5.65 8.82 9.35
C ASP A 92 6.40 7.56 8.91
N VAL A 93 7.52 7.77 8.23
CA VAL A 93 8.33 6.70 7.66
C VAL A 93 9.52 6.42 8.58
N SER A 94 9.84 5.13 8.75
CA SER A 94 10.97 4.70 9.58
C SER A 94 12.31 5.15 8.99
N PRO A 95 13.37 5.20 9.81
CA PRO A 95 14.73 5.31 9.27
C PRO A 95 15.04 4.13 8.35
N ILE A 96 16.01 4.32 7.46
CA ILE A 96 16.47 3.26 6.57
C ILE A 96 17.12 2.16 7.40
N ASP A 97 16.67 0.92 7.17
CA ASP A 97 17.17 -0.29 7.83
C ASP A 97 17.91 -1.14 6.79
N ASP A 98 19.21 -1.27 6.98
CA ASP A 98 20.08 -2.04 6.06
C ASP A 98 20.17 -3.50 6.52
N GLN A 99 19.71 -4.39 5.65
CA GLN A 99 19.77 -5.83 5.86
C GLN A 99 20.54 -6.50 4.72
N ALA A 100 20.96 -7.75 4.93
CA ALA A 100 21.69 -8.50 3.90
C ALA A 100 20.85 -8.69 2.62
N TRP A 101 19.53 -8.76 2.76
CA TRP A 101 18.60 -8.99 1.65
C TRP A 101 17.97 -7.73 1.09
N GLY A 102 18.40 -6.54 1.54
CA GLY A 102 17.94 -5.27 1.00
C GLY A 102 17.97 -4.14 2.00
N ARG A 103 17.59 -2.97 1.52
CA ARG A 103 17.44 -1.77 2.34
C ARG A 103 15.97 -1.44 2.45
N PHE A 104 15.49 -1.15 3.65
CA PHE A 104 14.06 -1.04 3.94
C PHE A 104 13.70 0.25 4.62
N VAL A 105 12.50 0.74 4.32
CA VAL A 105 11.76 1.66 5.19
C VAL A 105 10.35 1.10 5.39
N HIS A 106 9.71 1.55 6.47
CA HIS A 106 8.40 1.05 6.87
C HIS A 106 7.46 2.20 7.17
N PHE A 107 6.20 2.02 6.87
CA PHE A 107 5.16 2.95 7.29
C PHE A 107 3.86 2.18 7.50
N ALA A 108 2.86 2.86 8.08
CA ALA A 108 1.54 2.30 8.27
C ALA A 108 0.49 3.24 7.69
N ASP A 109 -0.63 2.69 7.27
CA ASP A 109 -1.78 3.49 6.91
C ASP A 109 -2.52 3.97 8.17
N PRO A 110 -3.56 4.82 8.04
CA PRO A 110 -4.26 5.35 9.22
C PRO A 110 -4.91 4.29 10.11
N ASP A 111 -5.20 3.11 9.58
CA ASP A 111 -5.76 2.00 10.35
C ASP A 111 -4.71 1.13 11.04
N GLY A 112 -3.44 1.29 10.69
CA GLY A 112 -2.36 0.48 11.23
C GLY A 112 -1.94 -0.70 10.35
N ASN A 113 -2.44 -0.81 9.12
CA ASN A 113 -1.92 -1.78 8.16
C ASN A 113 -0.50 -1.38 7.80
N THR A 114 0.44 -2.32 7.88
CA THR A 114 1.86 -2.00 7.72
C THR A 114 2.38 -2.30 6.33
N TRP A 115 3.28 -1.43 5.89
CA TRP A 115 3.95 -1.51 4.60
C TRP A 115 5.45 -1.57 4.78
N ALA A 116 6.10 -2.39 3.97
CA ALA A 116 7.55 -2.40 3.82
C ALA A 116 7.90 -1.94 2.41
N VAL A 117 8.87 -1.04 2.32
CA VAL A 117 9.43 -0.57 1.05
C VAL A 117 10.85 -1.08 0.97
N GLN A 118 11.19 -1.80 -0.08
CA GLN A 118 12.47 -2.48 -0.21
C GLN A 118 13.22 -2.02 -1.45
N GLN A 119 14.51 -1.73 -1.27
CA GLN A 119 15.48 -1.70 -2.36
C GLN A 119 16.23 -3.02 -2.33
N LEU A 120 16.20 -3.76 -3.44
CA LEU A 120 16.90 -5.04 -3.54
C LEU A 120 18.42 -4.82 -3.51
N PRO A 121 19.19 -5.82 -3.04
CA PRO A 121 20.65 -5.74 -3.09
C PRO A 121 21.13 -5.57 -4.53
N ALA A 122 22.25 -4.86 -4.70
CA ALA A 122 22.88 -4.74 -5.99
C ALA A 122 23.33 -6.12 -6.48
N ARG A 123 23.11 -6.39 -7.77
CA ARG A 123 23.61 -7.61 -8.39
C ARG A 123 25.08 -7.45 -8.72
N SER A 124 25.85 -8.44 -8.35
CA SER A 124 27.28 -8.50 -8.68
C SER A 124 27.55 -9.51 -9.77
#